data_5caa143a54a304d4f922d057686a6292
#
_entry.id   5caa143a54a304d4f922d057686a6292
#
_cell.length_a   1.000
_cell.length_b   1.000
_cell.length_c   1.000
_cell.angle_alpha   90.00
_cell.angle_beta   90.00
_cell.angle_gamma   90.00
#
_symmetry.space_group_name_H-M   'P 1'
#
loop_
_entity.id
_entity.type
_entity.pdbx_description
1 polymer ?
#
loop_
_entity_poly.entity_id
_entity_poly.type
_entity_poly.pdbx_seq_one_letter_code
_entity_poly.pdbx_strand_id
1 'polypeptide(L)'
;MRILLVLDRVENPASANALMGFRRAEQLLRRDHTVHILTLWDGLHTPPAPPEGAMQHLLAFADERQMNEALENGQKGGTPVPLRLARLAAHPAAAAAAFRQLVLKQPRRTVDSRREIERLDAEFHFDAVCAVCAPYRTAFALEAAAIRGKKFLWQLDPYASNRDYTAPGGFAREGQLLDALDGTFVTPQALPDYADGAPLAPWREKVHVLGFPTLLPRVMEPVEHDDIQCVFCGSLHPGMREPGFALALFRALHDDTVTLTMAGGGWERFESDADETARVLGAKFVRPGLLPPDEAAALENRADVLVSLGNTYDNQMPSKLFGYFATGKPILHLAVSENDPTLPYLARYPLALVLYRKDGVTPGTVAKLHSWLHNVQGHALPFAQTARLYPEFTPEKVAEEFLKWL
;
A
#
# COMPACT_ATOMS: atom_id res chain seq x y z
N MET A 1 -26.22 -8.10 7.45
CA MET A 1 -25.39 -9.22 6.95
C MET A 1 -24.27 -9.51 7.93
N ARG A 2 -23.81 -10.76 7.97
CA ARG A 2 -22.57 -11.18 8.66
C ARG A 2 -21.46 -11.31 7.65
N ILE A 3 -20.37 -10.59 7.85
CA ILE A 3 -19.28 -10.50 6.89
C ILE A 3 -17.98 -10.88 7.60
N LEU A 4 -17.19 -11.77 7.00
CA LEU A 4 -15.84 -12.09 7.42
C LEU A 4 -14.82 -11.40 6.50
N LEU A 5 -13.95 -10.57 7.07
CA LEU A 5 -12.76 -10.05 6.38
C LEU A 5 -11.54 -10.89 6.80
N VAL A 6 -10.76 -11.34 5.83
CA VAL A 6 -9.55 -12.14 6.08
C VAL A 6 -8.33 -11.29 5.73
N LEU A 7 -7.54 -10.93 6.75
CA LEU A 7 -6.40 -10.03 6.64
C LEU A 7 -5.11 -10.76 6.99
N ASP A 8 -4.08 -10.61 6.16
CA ASP A 8 -2.72 -11.13 6.42
C ASP A 8 -1.77 -9.97 6.76
N ARG A 9 -0.66 -10.27 7.44
CA ARG A 9 0.37 -9.31 7.89
C ARG A 9 -0.19 -8.16 8.72
N VAL A 10 -0.99 -8.51 9.71
CA VAL A 10 -1.55 -7.57 10.67
C VAL A 10 -0.64 -7.53 11.91
N GLU A 11 0.61 -7.16 11.69
CA GLU A 11 1.58 -6.87 12.75
C GLU A 11 1.55 -5.37 13.10
N ASN A 12 2.19 -4.97 14.19
CA ASN A 12 2.35 -3.56 14.52
C ASN A 12 3.79 -3.09 14.13
N PRO A 13 3.95 -2.17 13.16
CA PRO A 13 2.90 -1.45 12.43
C PRO A 13 2.16 -2.34 11.41
N ALA A 14 0.86 -2.17 11.31
CA ALA A 14 0.05 -2.92 10.36
C ALA A 14 0.39 -2.56 8.91
N SER A 15 0.29 -3.53 8.00
CA SER A 15 0.45 -3.27 6.57
C SER A 15 -0.64 -2.33 6.05
N ALA A 16 -0.36 -1.60 4.97
CA ALA A 16 -1.34 -0.73 4.33
C ALA A 16 -2.63 -1.47 3.99
N ASN A 17 -2.52 -2.70 3.50
CA ASN A 17 -3.68 -3.54 3.12
C ASN A 17 -4.52 -3.94 4.34
N ALA A 18 -3.88 -4.25 5.48
CA ALA A 18 -4.57 -4.54 6.73
C ALA A 18 -5.32 -3.31 7.25
N LEU A 19 -4.70 -2.13 7.21
CA LEU A 19 -5.35 -0.87 7.60
C LEU A 19 -6.58 -0.56 6.73
N MET A 20 -6.52 -0.87 5.43
CA MET A 20 -7.67 -0.73 4.53
C MET A 20 -8.80 -1.69 4.91
N GLY A 21 -8.46 -2.91 5.29
CA GLY A 21 -9.42 -3.88 5.83
C GLY A 21 -10.11 -3.39 7.09
N PHE A 22 -9.38 -2.80 8.03
CA PHE A 22 -9.96 -2.22 9.25
C PHE A 22 -10.87 -1.03 8.97
N ARG A 23 -10.47 -0.12 8.09
CA ARG A 23 -11.32 1.01 7.67
C ARG A 23 -12.62 0.55 7.02
N ARG A 24 -12.57 -0.53 6.25
CA ARG A 24 -13.76 -1.14 5.70
C ARG A 24 -14.64 -1.73 6.79
N ALA A 25 -14.06 -2.49 7.73
CA ALA A 25 -14.79 -3.05 8.86
C ALA A 25 -15.56 -1.97 9.63
N GLU A 26 -14.91 -0.83 9.92
CA GLU A 26 -15.52 0.31 10.57
C GLU A 26 -16.77 0.82 9.82
N GLN A 27 -16.66 0.98 8.50
CA GLN A 27 -17.77 1.45 7.67
C GLN A 27 -18.91 0.45 7.54
N LEU A 28 -18.63 -0.83 7.58
CA LEU A 28 -19.65 -1.88 7.60
C LEU A 28 -20.39 -1.91 8.94
N LEU A 29 -19.67 -1.77 10.06
CA LEU A 29 -20.26 -1.66 11.39
C LEU A 29 -21.19 -0.45 11.52
N ARG A 30 -20.79 0.71 11.00
CA ARG A 30 -21.62 1.93 10.97
C ARG A 30 -22.90 1.77 10.16
N ARG A 31 -23.03 0.71 9.36
CA ARG A 31 -24.20 0.35 8.55
C ARG A 31 -24.95 -0.86 9.10
N ASP A 32 -24.79 -1.13 10.39
CA ASP A 32 -25.47 -2.19 11.13
C ASP A 32 -25.19 -3.61 10.59
N HIS A 33 -24.01 -3.82 9.97
CA HIS A 33 -23.54 -5.16 9.63
C HIS A 33 -22.75 -5.78 10.79
N THR A 34 -22.85 -7.08 10.94
CA THR A 34 -22.00 -7.83 11.87
C THR A 34 -20.69 -8.16 11.17
N VAL A 35 -19.57 -7.69 11.70
CA VAL A 35 -18.26 -7.83 11.08
C VAL A 35 -17.33 -8.69 11.93
N HIS A 36 -16.82 -9.73 11.33
CA HIS A 36 -15.75 -10.57 11.87
C HIS A 36 -14.46 -10.30 11.09
N ILE A 37 -13.34 -10.34 11.76
CA ILE A 37 -12.02 -10.16 11.15
C ILE A 37 -11.15 -11.34 11.55
N LEU A 38 -10.77 -12.18 10.57
CA LEU A 38 -9.73 -13.17 10.76
C LEU A 38 -8.38 -12.53 10.47
N THR A 39 -7.58 -12.38 11.51
CA THR A 39 -6.27 -11.75 11.49
C THR A 39 -5.17 -12.79 11.48
N LEU A 40 -4.39 -12.86 10.39
CA LEU A 40 -3.19 -13.67 10.28
C LEU A 40 -1.98 -12.82 10.70
N TRP A 41 -1.21 -13.32 11.67
CA TRP A 41 -0.10 -12.55 12.23
C TRP A 41 1.10 -13.46 12.60
N ASP A 42 2.23 -12.85 12.95
CA ASP A 42 3.47 -13.56 13.21
C ASP A 42 3.53 -14.26 14.60
N GLY A 43 2.61 -13.97 15.48
CA GLY A 43 2.57 -14.51 16.84
C GLY A 43 3.54 -13.86 17.83
N LEU A 44 4.25 -12.81 17.45
CA LEU A 44 5.28 -12.15 18.26
C LEU A 44 4.92 -10.70 18.61
N HIS A 45 4.38 -9.95 17.66
CA HIS A 45 3.96 -8.57 17.86
C HIS A 45 2.45 -8.53 18.11
N THR A 46 2.02 -7.82 19.14
CA THR A 46 0.58 -7.65 19.38
C THR A 46 -0.08 -7.03 18.14
N PRO A 47 -1.04 -7.71 17.52
CA PRO A 47 -1.77 -7.13 16.40
C PRO A 47 -2.54 -5.90 16.87
N PRO A 48 -2.74 -4.89 16.02
CA PRO A 48 -3.56 -3.74 16.36
C PRO A 48 -4.99 -4.18 16.70
N ALA A 49 -5.61 -3.46 17.62
CA ALA A 49 -7.01 -3.69 17.97
C ALA A 49 -7.91 -3.48 16.74
N PRO A 50 -8.91 -4.33 16.54
CA PRO A 50 -9.91 -4.12 15.50
C PRO A 50 -10.77 -2.89 15.80
N PRO A 51 -11.52 -2.36 14.82
CA PRO A 51 -12.53 -1.36 15.08
C PRO A 51 -13.52 -1.81 16.15
N GLU A 52 -13.96 -0.87 16.98
CA GLU A 52 -14.97 -1.15 18.03
C GLU A 52 -16.23 -1.77 17.43
N GLY A 53 -16.66 -2.88 18.03
CA GLY A 53 -17.81 -3.66 17.56
C GLY A 53 -17.45 -4.79 16.58
N ALA A 54 -16.24 -4.86 16.05
CA ALA A 54 -15.80 -6.00 15.25
C ALA A 54 -15.35 -7.17 16.13
N MET A 55 -15.69 -8.38 15.73
CA MET A 55 -15.19 -9.62 16.37
C MET A 55 -13.89 -10.06 15.72
N GLN A 56 -12.79 -9.99 16.46
CA GLN A 56 -11.47 -10.40 15.95
C GLN A 56 -11.18 -11.86 16.29
N HIS A 57 -10.72 -12.61 15.30
CA HIS A 57 -10.19 -13.95 15.41
C HIS A 57 -8.72 -13.93 15.04
N LEU A 58 -7.86 -14.54 15.87
CA LEU A 58 -6.42 -14.47 15.71
C LEU A 58 -5.87 -15.83 15.28
N LEU A 59 -5.08 -15.86 14.21
CA LEU A 59 -4.36 -17.03 13.75
C LEU A 59 -2.86 -16.72 13.64
N ALA A 60 -2.07 -17.31 14.54
CA ALA A 60 -0.65 -17.04 14.69
C ALA A 60 0.24 -18.00 13.89
N PHE A 61 1.35 -17.49 13.32
CA PHE A 61 2.32 -18.25 12.50
C PHE A 61 3.77 -18.02 12.94
N ALA A 62 4.05 -18.14 14.23
CA ALA A 62 5.37 -17.91 14.80
C ALA A 62 6.47 -18.82 14.20
N ASP A 63 6.13 -20.06 13.82
CA ASP A 63 7.04 -21.01 13.22
C ASP A 63 7.44 -20.68 11.77
N GLU A 64 6.56 -20.04 10.98
CA GLU A 64 6.93 -19.55 9.65
C GLU A 64 7.93 -18.40 9.73
N ARG A 65 7.82 -17.54 10.73
CA ARG A 65 8.80 -16.48 10.95
C ARG A 65 10.16 -17.06 11.30
N GLN A 66 10.23 -18.02 12.22
CA GLN A 66 11.48 -18.71 12.55
C GLN A 66 12.10 -19.38 11.32
N MET A 67 11.27 -19.97 10.45
CA MET A 67 11.72 -20.52 9.17
C MET A 67 12.29 -19.41 8.27
N ASN A 68 11.59 -18.31 8.11
CA ASN A 68 12.04 -17.19 7.25
C ASN A 68 13.31 -16.57 7.81
N GLU A 69 13.41 -16.33 9.10
CA GLU A 69 14.64 -15.83 9.75
C GLU A 69 15.82 -16.78 9.54
N ALA A 70 15.58 -18.11 9.64
CA ALA A 70 16.61 -19.10 9.34
C ALA A 70 17.05 -19.10 7.87
N LEU A 71 16.15 -18.75 6.94
CA LEU A 71 16.40 -18.71 5.50
C LEU A 71 16.93 -17.33 5.03
N GLU A 72 16.40 -16.22 5.58
CA GLU A 72 16.68 -14.85 5.14
C GLU A 72 17.97 -14.25 5.71
N ASN A 73 18.43 -14.71 6.89
CA ASN A 73 19.73 -14.28 7.46
C ASN A 73 20.95 -14.60 6.57
N GLY A 74 20.68 -14.92 5.30
CA GLY A 74 21.65 -15.15 4.24
C GLY A 74 21.72 -14.12 3.11
N GLN A 75 20.91 -13.06 3.12
CA GLN A 75 20.81 -12.16 1.95
C GLN A 75 21.98 -11.14 1.82
N LYS A 76 22.77 -10.93 2.85
CA LYS A 76 23.96 -10.03 2.77
C LYS A 76 25.30 -10.73 2.56
N GLY A 77 25.33 -11.92 1.95
CA GLY A 77 26.57 -12.62 1.69
C GLY A 77 26.48 -14.13 1.57
N GLY A 78 25.41 -14.64 0.95
CA GLY A 78 25.36 -16.05 0.51
C GLY A 78 25.69 -17.07 1.60
N THR A 79 24.89 -17.19 2.66
CA THR A 79 25.08 -18.27 3.65
C THR A 79 25.10 -19.61 2.92
N PRO A 80 26.17 -20.43 3.07
CA PRO A 80 26.27 -21.71 2.41
C PRO A 80 25.07 -22.61 2.74
N VAL A 81 24.57 -23.37 1.75
CA VAL A 81 23.44 -24.30 1.89
C VAL A 81 23.56 -25.21 3.12
N PRO A 82 24.75 -25.75 3.48
CA PRO A 82 24.91 -26.56 4.69
C PRO A 82 24.55 -25.85 5.98
N LEU A 83 24.86 -24.55 6.08
CA LEU A 83 24.58 -23.77 7.28
C LEU A 83 23.07 -23.44 7.40
N ARG A 84 22.38 -23.26 6.27
CA ARG A 84 20.91 -23.14 6.26
C ARG A 84 20.22 -24.40 6.73
N LEU A 85 20.68 -25.56 6.27
CA LEU A 85 20.19 -26.86 6.69
C LEU A 85 20.48 -27.12 8.18
N ALA A 86 21.65 -26.76 8.68
CA ALA A 86 21.98 -26.89 10.10
C ALA A 86 21.09 -25.99 10.98
N ARG A 87 20.80 -24.76 10.55
CA ARG A 87 19.88 -23.87 11.27
C ARG A 87 18.44 -24.36 11.26
N LEU A 88 17.96 -24.88 10.13
CA LEU A 88 16.64 -25.52 10.05
C LEU A 88 16.56 -26.75 10.94
N ALA A 89 17.63 -27.58 11.00
CA ALA A 89 17.68 -28.76 11.85
C ALA A 89 17.65 -28.42 13.36
N ALA A 90 18.16 -27.24 13.75
CA ALA A 90 18.10 -26.75 15.13
C ALA A 90 16.68 -26.31 15.55
N HIS A 91 15.76 -26.10 14.60
CA HIS A 91 14.39 -25.66 14.83
C HIS A 91 13.40 -26.62 14.15
N PRO A 92 12.95 -27.71 14.80
CA PRO A 92 12.10 -28.75 14.20
C PRO A 92 10.80 -28.19 13.57
N ALA A 93 10.18 -27.19 14.19
CA ALA A 93 8.98 -26.55 13.67
C ALA A 93 9.27 -25.78 12.35
N ALA A 94 10.40 -25.07 12.28
CA ALA A 94 10.85 -24.39 11.08
C ALA A 94 11.21 -25.37 9.95
N ALA A 95 11.85 -26.49 10.27
CA ALA A 95 12.15 -27.56 9.33
C ALA A 95 10.87 -28.22 8.78
N ALA A 96 9.88 -28.48 9.63
CA ALA A 96 8.58 -29.00 9.21
C ALA A 96 7.81 -28.01 8.32
N ALA A 97 7.86 -26.71 8.63
CA ALA A 97 7.26 -25.67 7.81
C ALA A 97 7.96 -25.57 6.44
N ALA A 98 9.30 -25.61 6.41
CA ALA A 98 10.08 -25.62 5.17
C ALA A 98 9.77 -26.86 4.31
N PHE A 99 9.68 -28.04 4.91
CA PHE A 99 9.31 -29.27 4.22
C PHE A 99 7.92 -29.17 3.58
N ARG A 100 6.92 -28.71 4.34
CA ARG A 100 5.55 -28.52 3.84
C ARG A 100 5.51 -27.52 2.68
N GLN A 101 6.22 -26.42 2.79
CA GLN A 101 6.22 -25.37 1.77
C GLN A 101 6.97 -25.79 0.51
N LEU A 102 8.15 -26.41 0.64
CA LEU A 102 9.05 -26.69 -0.49
C LEU A 102 8.73 -28.05 -1.16
N VAL A 103 8.40 -29.07 -0.36
CA VAL A 103 8.19 -30.43 -0.84
C VAL A 103 6.72 -30.72 -1.10
N LEU A 104 5.84 -30.46 -0.13
CA LEU A 104 4.42 -30.72 -0.26
C LEU A 104 3.66 -29.62 -1.01
N LYS A 105 4.30 -28.48 -1.29
CA LYS A 105 3.68 -27.28 -1.93
C LYS A 105 2.39 -26.84 -1.22
N GLN A 106 2.26 -27.13 0.07
CA GLN A 106 1.13 -26.76 0.92
C GLN A 106 1.61 -25.80 2.01
N PRO A 107 1.69 -24.49 1.75
CA PRO A 107 2.09 -23.52 2.75
C PRO A 107 1.10 -23.59 3.93
N ARG A 108 1.63 -23.70 5.14
CA ARG A 108 0.84 -23.87 6.38
C ARG A 108 -0.18 -22.73 6.54
N ARG A 109 0.22 -21.49 6.27
CA ARG A 109 -0.71 -20.34 6.33
C ARG A 109 -1.96 -20.56 5.48
N THR A 110 -1.83 -21.07 4.27
CA THR A 110 -2.98 -21.31 3.39
C THR A 110 -3.88 -22.42 3.94
N VAL A 111 -3.29 -23.54 4.40
CA VAL A 111 -4.06 -24.70 4.90
C VAL A 111 -4.77 -24.38 6.22
N ASP A 112 -4.06 -23.77 7.16
CA ASP A 112 -4.62 -23.46 8.48
C ASP A 112 -5.63 -22.30 8.39
N SER A 113 -5.39 -21.33 7.52
CA SER A 113 -6.35 -20.25 7.24
C SER A 113 -7.64 -20.79 6.62
N ARG A 114 -7.54 -21.74 5.68
CA ARG A 114 -8.71 -22.42 5.12
C ARG A 114 -9.54 -23.08 6.21
N ARG A 115 -8.91 -23.90 7.07
CA ARG A 115 -9.59 -24.61 8.16
C ARG A 115 -10.27 -23.63 9.12
N GLU A 116 -9.60 -22.53 9.42
CA GLU A 116 -10.17 -21.51 10.31
C GLU A 116 -11.34 -20.77 9.67
N ILE A 117 -11.27 -20.44 8.38
CA ILE A 117 -12.40 -19.87 7.62
C ILE A 117 -13.59 -20.83 7.65
N GLU A 118 -13.37 -22.12 7.37
CA GLU A 118 -14.42 -23.16 7.40
C GLU A 118 -15.03 -23.32 8.80
N ARG A 119 -14.21 -23.32 9.86
CA ARG A 119 -14.65 -23.39 11.26
C ARG A 119 -15.52 -22.18 11.64
N LEU A 120 -15.07 -20.98 11.30
CA LEU A 120 -15.79 -19.76 11.59
C LEU A 120 -17.10 -19.68 10.80
N ASP A 121 -17.12 -20.10 9.54
CA ASP A 121 -18.36 -20.14 8.75
C ASP A 121 -19.36 -21.15 9.31
N ALA A 122 -18.90 -22.31 9.78
CA ALA A 122 -19.76 -23.29 10.42
C ALA A 122 -20.39 -22.77 11.72
N GLU A 123 -19.66 -21.92 12.47
CA GLU A 123 -20.13 -21.34 13.74
C GLU A 123 -21.02 -20.11 13.53
N PHE A 124 -20.64 -19.19 12.65
CA PHE A 124 -21.26 -17.87 12.51
C PHE A 124 -22.16 -17.72 11.28
N HIS A 125 -22.05 -18.60 10.29
CA HIS A 125 -22.86 -18.57 9.05
C HIS A 125 -22.76 -17.23 8.33
N PHE A 126 -21.62 -16.95 7.70
CA PHE A 126 -21.38 -15.68 7.00
C PHE A 126 -22.20 -15.59 5.71
N ASP A 127 -22.75 -14.41 5.44
CA ASP A 127 -23.34 -14.07 4.14
C ASP A 127 -22.26 -13.88 3.07
N ALA A 128 -21.10 -13.34 3.49
CA ALA A 128 -19.94 -13.12 2.63
C ALA A 128 -18.61 -13.24 3.38
N VAL A 129 -17.61 -13.76 2.69
CA VAL A 129 -16.21 -13.79 3.13
C VAL A 129 -15.34 -13.08 2.11
N CYS A 130 -14.57 -12.09 2.54
CA CYS A 130 -13.71 -11.30 1.67
C CYS A 130 -12.24 -11.39 2.11
N ALA A 131 -11.39 -11.96 1.26
CA ALA A 131 -9.94 -11.94 1.46
C ALA A 131 -9.35 -10.64 0.92
N VAL A 132 -8.47 -9.99 1.70
CA VAL A 132 -7.78 -8.76 1.31
C VAL A 132 -6.34 -9.09 0.91
N CYS A 133 -5.93 -8.72 -0.30
CA CYS A 133 -4.64 -9.05 -0.90
C CYS A 133 -3.90 -7.79 -1.41
N ALA A 134 -2.56 -7.73 -1.36
CA ALA A 134 -1.61 -8.80 -1.04
C ALA A 134 -1.29 -8.89 0.46
N PRO A 135 -0.76 -10.04 0.98
CA PRO A 135 -0.39 -11.26 0.28
C PRO A 135 -1.58 -12.13 -0.16
N TYR A 136 -1.36 -13.02 -1.15
CA TYR A 136 -2.42 -13.83 -1.75
C TYR A 136 -2.72 -15.16 -1.02
N ARG A 137 -2.06 -15.44 0.08
CA ARG A 137 -2.27 -16.67 0.87
C ARG A 137 -3.69 -16.79 1.41
N THR A 138 -4.28 -15.67 1.81
CA THR A 138 -5.68 -15.57 2.24
C THR A 138 -6.65 -15.85 1.11
N ALA A 139 -6.39 -15.36 -0.10
CA ALA A 139 -7.19 -15.63 -1.28
C ALA A 139 -7.16 -17.11 -1.66
N PHE A 140 -5.98 -17.74 -1.66
CA PHE A 140 -5.84 -19.18 -1.93
C PHE A 140 -6.47 -20.06 -0.82
N ALA A 141 -6.49 -19.58 0.42
CA ALA A 141 -7.21 -20.24 1.49
C ALA A 141 -8.73 -20.17 1.27
N LEU A 142 -9.24 -19.01 0.89
CA LEU A 142 -10.67 -18.79 0.61
C LEU A 142 -11.12 -19.55 -0.65
N GLU A 143 -10.30 -19.59 -1.70
CA GLU A 143 -10.55 -20.40 -2.89
C GLU A 143 -10.88 -21.84 -2.52
N ALA A 144 -10.05 -22.45 -1.68
CA ALA A 144 -10.15 -23.84 -1.29
C ALA A 144 -11.14 -24.12 -0.13
N ALA A 145 -11.65 -23.09 0.54
CA ALA A 145 -12.55 -23.23 1.66
C ALA A 145 -13.95 -23.66 1.24
N ALA A 146 -14.55 -24.62 1.95
CA ALA A 146 -15.95 -25.02 1.79
C ALA A 146 -16.83 -24.18 2.72
N ILE A 147 -17.37 -23.08 2.20
CA ILE A 147 -18.26 -22.16 2.96
C ILE A 147 -19.61 -22.01 2.27
N ARG A 148 -20.60 -21.51 3.01
CA ARG A 148 -21.98 -21.30 2.52
C ARG A 148 -22.17 -19.94 1.86
N GLY A 149 -21.52 -18.92 2.41
CA GLY A 149 -21.62 -17.55 1.94
C GLY A 149 -20.84 -17.31 0.66
N LYS A 150 -21.02 -16.12 0.07
CA LYS A 150 -20.30 -15.68 -1.11
C LYS A 150 -18.82 -15.45 -0.82
N LYS A 151 -17.96 -15.72 -1.80
CA LYS A 151 -16.52 -15.56 -1.74
C LYS A 151 -16.08 -14.35 -2.55
N PHE A 152 -15.42 -13.41 -1.90
CA PHE A 152 -14.89 -12.22 -2.55
C PHE A 152 -13.39 -12.06 -2.32
N LEU A 153 -12.72 -11.49 -3.31
CA LEU A 153 -11.35 -11.02 -3.20
C LEU A 153 -11.33 -9.48 -3.27
N TRP A 154 -10.59 -8.84 -2.38
CA TRP A 154 -10.21 -7.45 -2.55
C TRP A 154 -8.73 -7.37 -2.91
N GLN A 155 -8.49 -7.18 -4.19
CA GLN A 155 -7.17 -7.14 -4.82
C GLN A 155 -6.68 -5.70 -4.84
N LEU A 156 -5.91 -5.30 -3.83
CA LEU A 156 -5.29 -3.98 -3.75
C LEU A 156 -4.03 -3.89 -4.65
N ASP A 157 -3.33 -5.02 -4.82
CA ASP A 157 -2.24 -5.20 -5.76
C ASP A 157 -2.54 -6.41 -6.66
N PRO A 158 -2.29 -6.34 -7.98
CA PRO A 158 -2.56 -7.44 -8.90
C PRO A 158 -1.69 -8.66 -8.55
N TYR A 159 -2.13 -9.88 -8.92
CA TYR A 159 -1.34 -11.09 -8.71
C TYR A 159 -0.31 -11.29 -9.81
N ALA A 160 -0.78 -11.54 -11.02
CA ALA A 160 0.08 -11.96 -12.12
C ALA A 160 0.92 -10.82 -12.73
N SER A 161 0.38 -9.61 -12.80
CA SER A 161 1.05 -8.44 -13.37
C SER A 161 1.87 -7.63 -12.37
N ASN A 162 1.87 -8.02 -11.09
CA ASN A 162 2.71 -7.35 -10.10
C ASN A 162 4.20 -7.62 -10.37
N ARG A 163 5.01 -6.56 -10.31
CA ARG A 163 6.45 -6.64 -10.58
C ARG A 163 7.32 -6.75 -9.32
N ASP A 164 6.72 -6.57 -8.14
CA ASP A 164 7.45 -6.58 -6.87
C ASP A 164 7.63 -7.97 -6.28
N TYR A 165 6.88 -8.96 -6.75
CA TYR A 165 6.99 -10.33 -6.28
C TYR A 165 6.74 -11.34 -7.40
N THR A 166 7.22 -12.56 -7.18
CA THR A 166 6.98 -13.67 -8.10
C THR A 166 5.57 -14.23 -7.89
N ALA A 167 4.78 -14.26 -8.96
CA ALA A 167 3.45 -14.86 -9.00
C ALA A 167 3.51 -16.26 -9.65
N PRO A 168 3.68 -17.36 -8.90
CA PRO A 168 3.74 -18.69 -9.46
C PRO A 168 2.47 -19.04 -10.24
N GLY A 169 2.64 -19.48 -11.50
CA GLY A 169 1.52 -19.79 -12.41
C GLY A 169 0.92 -18.57 -13.10
N GLY A 170 1.32 -17.35 -12.77
CA GLY A 170 0.95 -16.12 -13.43
C GLY A 170 -0.56 -15.98 -13.63
N PHE A 171 -0.98 -15.50 -14.81
CA PHE A 171 -2.40 -15.28 -15.17
C PHE A 171 -3.24 -16.56 -15.16
N ALA A 172 -2.67 -17.72 -15.49
CA ALA A 172 -3.39 -18.99 -15.42
C ALA A 172 -3.80 -19.34 -13.99
N ARG A 173 -2.92 -19.07 -13.00
CA ARG A 173 -3.22 -19.29 -11.59
C ARG A 173 -4.23 -18.27 -11.06
N GLU A 174 -4.11 -17.02 -11.49
CA GLU A 174 -5.07 -15.96 -11.15
C GLU A 174 -6.46 -16.29 -11.70
N GLY A 175 -6.55 -16.76 -12.94
CA GLY A 175 -7.80 -17.20 -13.53
C GLY A 175 -8.47 -18.34 -12.75
N GLN A 176 -7.70 -19.35 -12.30
CA GLN A 176 -8.22 -20.42 -11.44
C GLN A 176 -8.77 -19.89 -10.12
N LEU A 177 -8.09 -18.91 -9.51
CA LEU A 177 -8.59 -18.24 -8.31
C LEU A 177 -9.92 -17.55 -8.59
N LEU A 178 -10.04 -16.81 -9.69
CA LEU A 178 -11.25 -16.09 -10.09
C LEU A 178 -12.43 -17.04 -10.39
N ASP A 179 -12.16 -18.26 -10.90
CA ASP A 179 -13.21 -19.27 -11.12
C ASP A 179 -13.93 -19.62 -9.81
N ALA A 180 -13.20 -19.73 -8.71
CA ALA A 180 -13.71 -20.15 -7.42
C ALA A 180 -14.38 -19.03 -6.60
N LEU A 181 -14.32 -17.77 -7.06
CA LEU A 181 -14.86 -16.60 -6.39
C LEU A 181 -16.16 -16.13 -7.04
N ASP A 182 -17.05 -15.54 -6.24
CA ASP A 182 -18.27 -14.90 -6.71
C ASP A 182 -17.99 -13.50 -7.27
N GLY A 183 -16.95 -12.81 -6.78
CA GLY A 183 -16.53 -11.52 -7.31
C GLY A 183 -15.16 -11.10 -6.81
N THR A 184 -14.57 -10.13 -7.51
CA THR A 184 -13.27 -9.55 -7.20
C THR A 184 -13.35 -8.03 -7.28
N PHE A 185 -12.93 -7.38 -6.21
CA PHE A 185 -12.77 -5.93 -6.16
C PHE A 185 -11.32 -5.59 -6.53
N VAL A 186 -11.15 -4.77 -7.55
CA VAL A 186 -9.83 -4.37 -8.07
C VAL A 186 -9.68 -2.86 -8.05
N THR A 187 -8.43 -2.39 -8.05
CA THR A 187 -8.14 -1.00 -8.30
C THR A 187 -8.27 -0.67 -9.79
N PRO A 188 -8.52 0.60 -10.19
CA PRO A 188 -8.61 0.97 -11.60
C PRO A 188 -7.39 0.54 -12.45
N GLN A 189 -6.21 0.45 -11.84
CA GLN A 189 -4.95 0.08 -12.50
C GLN A 189 -4.87 -1.38 -12.92
N ALA A 190 -5.70 -2.25 -12.32
CA ALA A 190 -5.78 -3.65 -12.73
C ALA A 190 -6.68 -3.87 -13.96
N LEU A 191 -7.53 -2.90 -14.32
CA LEU A 191 -8.48 -3.05 -15.43
C LEU A 191 -7.86 -3.44 -16.78
N PRO A 192 -6.66 -2.98 -17.17
CA PRO A 192 -6.04 -3.42 -18.40
C PRO A 192 -5.87 -4.94 -18.52
N ASP A 193 -5.66 -5.65 -17.40
CA ASP A 193 -5.53 -7.11 -17.38
C ASP A 193 -6.85 -7.83 -17.72
N TYR A 194 -7.99 -7.13 -17.57
CA TYR A 194 -9.35 -7.63 -17.83
C TYR A 194 -9.98 -7.05 -19.10
N ALA A 195 -9.24 -6.25 -19.87
CA ALA A 195 -9.72 -5.69 -21.14
C ALA A 195 -9.88 -6.78 -22.20
N ASP A 196 -10.62 -6.48 -23.28
CA ASP A 196 -10.82 -7.40 -24.39
C ASP A 196 -9.47 -7.83 -25.00
N GLY A 197 -9.25 -9.13 -25.08
CA GLY A 197 -7.99 -9.72 -25.54
C GLY A 197 -6.89 -9.83 -24.48
N ALA A 198 -7.09 -9.27 -23.27
CA ALA A 198 -6.15 -9.43 -22.16
C ALA A 198 -6.29 -10.82 -21.50
N PRO A 199 -5.26 -11.27 -20.75
CA PRO A 199 -5.24 -12.62 -20.17
C PRO A 199 -6.41 -12.93 -19.24
N LEU A 200 -6.95 -11.95 -18.52
CA LEU A 200 -8.05 -12.11 -17.57
C LEU A 200 -9.42 -11.64 -18.12
N ALA A 201 -9.52 -11.32 -19.41
CA ALA A 201 -10.78 -10.92 -20.06
C ALA A 201 -11.96 -11.88 -19.79
N PRO A 202 -11.79 -13.23 -19.72
CA PRO A 202 -12.90 -14.15 -19.43
C PRO A 202 -13.61 -13.91 -18.08
N TRP A 203 -12.93 -13.29 -17.12
CA TRP A 203 -13.49 -13.04 -15.77
C TRP A 203 -13.96 -11.59 -15.55
N ARG A 204 -14.02 -10.77 -16.60
CA ARG A 204 -14.38 -9.35 -16.51
C ARG A 204 -15.71 -9.10 -15.79
N GLU A 205 -16.70 -9.96 -15.97
CA GLU A 205 -18.02 -9.84 -15.35
C GLU A 205 -18.01 -10.01 -13.83
N LYS A 206 -16.96 -10.65 -13.29
CA LYS A 206 -16.75 -10.80 -11.85
C LYS A 206 -15.95 -9.66 -11.22
N VAL A 207 -15.49 -8.68 -12.04
CA VAL A 207 -14.58 -7.63 -11.61
C VAL A 207 -15.33 -6.34 -11.32
N HIS A 208 -15.15 -5.82 -10.14
CA HIS A 208 -15.74 -4.58 -9.66
C HIS A 208 -14.67 -3.61 -9.26
N VAL A 209 -14.68 -2.40 -9.82
CA VAL A 209 -13.69 -1.37 -9.49
C VAL A 209 -14.01 -0.78 -8.13
N LEU A 210 -12.99 -0.74 -7.27
CA LEU A 210 -13.12 -0.20 -5.93
C LEU A 210 -11.90 0.65 -5.57
N GLY A 211 -12.15 1.85 -5.07
CA GLY A 211 -11.10 2.75 -4.61
C GLY A 211 -10.49 2.32 -3.27
N PHE A 212 -9.48 3.05 -2.85
CA PHE A 212 -8.87 2.90 -1.54
C PHE A 212 -9.63 3.75 -0.50
N PRO A 213 -10.01 3.23 0.68
CA PRO A 213 -10.69 4.01 1.71
C PRO A 213 -9.68 4.87 2.50
N THR A 214 -8.93 5.72 1.80
CA THR A 214 -7.80 6.48 2.36
C THR A 214 -8.04 7.98 2.46
N LEU A 215 -9.08 8.49 1.83
CA LEU A 215 -9.46 9.89 1.91
C LEU A 215 -10.27 10.13 3.20
N LEU A 216 -9.54 10.40 4.28
CA LEU A 216 -10.09 10.65 5.61
C LEU A 216 -9.78 12.09 6.05
N PRO A 217 -10.71 12.78 6.75
CA PRO A 217 -10.41 14.09 7.30
C PRO A 217 -9.21 14.00 8.25
N ARG A 218 -8.30 14.94 8.12
CA ARG A 218 -7.16 15.10 9.04
C ARG A 218 -7.35 16.36 9.86
N VAL A 219 -6.94 16.29 11.12
CA VAL A 219 -6.80 17.49 11.94
C VAL A 219 -5.53 18.21 11.45
N MET A 220 -5.73 19.38 10.85
CA MET A 220 -4.65 20.22 10.35
C MET A 220 -4.48 21.38 11.33
N GLU A 221 -3.32 21.47 11.97
CA GLU A 221 -2.95 22.64 12.75
C GLU A 221 -2.18 23.58 11.84
N PRO A 222 -2.59 24.86 11.73
CA PRO A 222 -1.83 25.84 11.00
C PRO A 222 -0.46 26.00 11.68
N VAL A 223 0.60 25.86 10.94
CA VAL A 223 1.96 26.13 11.42
C VAL A 223 2.51 27.25 10.53
N GLU A 224 2.88 28.36 11.16
CA GLU A 224 3.56 29.44 10.45
C GLU A 224 5.04 29.07 10.29
N HIS A 225 5.54 29.17 9.09
CA HIS A 225 6.94 28.96 8.75
C HIS A 225 7.47 30.21 8.03
N ASP A 226 8.73 30.55 8.31
CA ASP A 226 9.45 31.56 7.54
C ASP A 226 9.79 31.06 6.13
N ASP A 227 9.97 29.72 6.00
CA ASP A 227 10.35 29.02 4.79
C ASP A 227 9.19 28.17 4.22
N ILE A 228 9.21 27.92 2.92
CA ILE A 228 8.33 26.96 2.26
C ILE A 228 8.81 25.55 2.57
N GLN A 229 8.04 24.79 3.34
CA GLN A 229 8.35 23.43 3.76
C GLN A 229 7.85 22.42 2.72
N CYS A 230 8.75 21.87 1.91
CA CYS A 230 8.48 20.81 0.96
C CYS A 230 8.80 19.46 1.59
N VAL A 231 7.81 18.56 1.75
CA VAL A 231 7.95 17.33 2.50
C VAL A 231 7.61 16.12 1.64
N PHE A 232 8.53 15.15 1.60
CA PHE A 232 8.31 13.78 1.14
C PHE A 232 8.34 12.85 2.35
N CYS A 233 7.32 11.98 2.48
CA CYS A 233 7.33 10.89 3.43
C CYS A 233 7.09 9.57 2.69
N GLY A 234 8.07 8.67 2.69
CA GLY A 234 7.93 7.37 2.01
C GLY A 234 9.23 6.61 1.87
N SER A 235 9.13 5.32 1.49
CA SER A 235 10.31 4.52 1.19
C SER A 235 10.79 4.77 -0.23
N LEU A 236 12.11 4.81 -0.40
CA LEU A 236 12.78 4.84 -1.68
C LEU A 236 13.08 3.39 -2.10
N HIS A 237 12.92 3.12 -3.39
CA HIS A 237 13.16 1.80 -3.95
C HIS A 237 13.93 1.94 -5.27
N PRO A 238 15.15 1.42 -5.36
CA PRO A 238 15.93 1.44 -6.59
C PRO A 238 15.18 0.78 -7.75
N GLY A 239 15.16 1.44 -8.90
CA GLY A 239 14.45 0.97 -10.10
C GLY A 239 12.93 1.20 -10.06
N MET A 240 12.35 1.61 -8.93
CA MET A 240 10.92 1.88 -8.82
C MET A 240 10.63 3.33 -8.40
N ARG A 241 11.16 3.77 -7.25
CA ARG A 241 10.93 5.11 -6.70
C ARG A 241 12.25 5.73 -6.27
N GLU A 242 12.79 6.58 -7.12
CA GLU A 242 14.13 7.15 -6.99
C GLU A 242 14.07 8.65 -6.70
N PRO A 243 14.90 9.17 -5.79
CA PRO A 243 14.88 10.58 -5.40
C PRO A 243 15.65 11.50 -6.36
N GLY A 244 16.48 10.95 -7.27
CA GLY A 244 17.49 11.72 -8.01
C GLY A 244 16.94 12.94 -8.76
N PHE A 245 15.76 12.84 -9.39
CA PHE A 245 15.16 13.99 -10.08
C PHE A 245 14.70 15.08 -9.09
N ALA A 246 14.13 14.68 -7.93
CA ALA A 246 13.76 15.62 -6.88
C ALA A 246 14.99 16.36 -6.36
N LEU A 247 16.02 15.61 -5.97
CA LEU A 247 17.26 16.17 -5.43
C LEU A 247 17.92 17.15 -6.42
N ALA A 248 17.99 16.78 -7.69
CA ALA A 248 18.57 17.63 -8.73
C ALA A 248 17.76 18.93 -8.95
N LEU A 249 16.42 18.86 -8.93
CA LEU A 249 15.55 20.04 -9.05
C LEU A 249 15.75 21.01 -7.88
N PHE A 250 15.75 20.49 -6.65
CA PHE A 250 15.90 21.34 -5.47
C PHE A 250 17.32 21.92 -5.36
N ARG A 251 18.38 21.19 -5.77
CA ARG A 251 19.73 21.75 -5.89
C ARG A 251 19.79 22.93 -6.87
N ALA A 252 19.06 22.83 -7.99
CA ALA A 252 19.05 23.86 -9.03
C ALA A 252 18.13 25.04 -8.71
N LEU A 253 17.26 24.93 -7.69
CA LEU A 253 16.30 25.98 -7.35
C LEU A 253 16.99 27.25 -6.82
N HIS A 254 18.11 27.10 -6.09
CA HIS A 254 18.88 28.22 -5.49
C HIS A 254 18.00 29.21 -4.72
N ASP A 255 17.10 28.69 -3.87
CA ASP A 255 16.15 29.49 -3.10
C ASP A 255 16.30 29.16 -1.61
N ASP A 256 16.84 30.10 -0.86
CA ASP A 256 17.11 29.96 0.58
C ASP A 256 15.83 29.99 1.43
N THR A 257 14.69 30.29 0.83
CA THR A 257 13.38 30.26 1.50
C THR A 257 12.65 28.92 1.33
N VAL A 258 13.26 27.93 0.68
CA VAL A 258 12.67 26.61 0.44
C VAL A 258 13.47 25.54 1.16
N THR A 259 12.78 24.75 1.98
CA THR A 259 13.37 23.59 2.69
C THR A 259 12.77 22.29 2.12
N LEU A 260 13.64 21.34 1.77
CA LEU A 260 13.25 20.00 1.36
C LEU A 260 13.50 19.01 2.51
N THR A 261 12.44 18.40 3.03
CA THR A 261 12.52 17.31 3.99
C THR A 261 12.11 16.00 3.33
N MET A 262 12.97 14.97 3.41
CA MET A 262 12.70 13.65 2.86
C MET A 262 12.82 12.59 3.96
N ALA A 263 11.66 12.20 4.52
CA ALA A 263 11.55 11.18 5.55
C ALA A 263 11.28 9.80 4.95
N GLY A 264 11.97 8.77 5.41
CA GLY A 264 11.80 7.39 5.02
C GLY A 264 13.10 6.64 4.84
N GLY A 265 13.00 5.35 4.53
CA GLY A 265 14.14 4.44 4.31
C GLY A 265 14.47 4.24 2.82
N GLY A 266 15.48 3.38 2.56
CA GLY A 266 15.90 3.00 1.21
C GLY A 266 16.97 3.89 0.59
N TRP A 267 17.70 4.62 1.44
CA TRP A 267 18.75 5.55 1.00
C TRP A 267 20.06 4.89 0.56
N GLU A 268 20.29 3.62 0.88
CA GLU A 268 21.58 2.93 0.75
C GLU A 268 22.19 3.02 -0.66
N ARG A 269 21.36 3.16 -1.69
CA ARG A 269 21.79 3.33 -3.08
C ARG A 269 21.80 4.77 -3.58
N PHE A 270 21.36 5.70 -2.75
CA PHE A 270 21.20 7.12 -3.10
C PHE A 270 22.02 8.05 -2.20
N GLU A 271 22.89 7.50 -1.35
CA GLU A 271 23.70 8.28 -0.39
C GLU A 271 24.56 9.33 -1.08
N SER A 272 25.20 8.98 -2.21
CA SER A 272 26.02 9.94 -2.96
C SER A 272 25.23 11.18 -3.43
N ASP A 273 24.01 10.96 -3.95
CA ASP A 273 23.12 12.05 -4.39
C ASP A 273 22.64 12.87 -3.19
N ALA A 274 22.37 12.20 -2.09
CA ALA A 274 21.95 12.84 -0.85
C ALA A 274 23.05 13.70 -0.24
N ASP A 275 24.30 13.20 -0.20
CA ASP A 275 25.46 13.93 0.31
C ASP A 275 25.77 15.17 -0.53
N GLU A 276 25.68 15.04 -1.86
CA GLU A 276 25.82 16.19 -2.77
C GLU A 276 24.73 17.22 -2.50
N THR A 277 23.48 16.76 -2.28
CA THR A 277 22.37 17.66 -2.00
C THR A 277 22.54 18.37 -0.66
N ALA A 278 22.98 17.66 0.37
CA ALA A 278 23.29 18.24 1.67
C ALA A 278 24.43 19.27 1.58
N ARG A 279 25.43 19.03 0.75
CA ARG A 279 26.52 19.98 0.51
C ARG A 279 26.04 21.27 -0.17
N VAL A 280 25.08 21.17 -1.11
CA VAL A 280 24.56 22.33 -1.86
C VAL A 280 23.52 23.10 -1.04
N LEU A 281 22.56 22.40 -0.41
CA LEU A 281 21.42 23.03 0.28
C LEU A 281 21.69 23.28 1.77
N GLY A 282 22.73 22.66 2.36
CA GLY A 282 23.03 22.82 3.79
C GLY A 282 21.83 22.46 4.67
N ALA A 283 21.46 23.37 5.56
CA ALA A 283 20.34 23.17 6.50
C ALA A 283 18.96 23.12 5.81
N LYS A 284 18.87 23.47 4.55
CA LYS A 284 17.62 23.41 3.75
C LYS A 284 17.34 22.02 3.17
N PHE A 285 18.20 21.03 3.44
CA PHE A 285 17.94 19.64 3.13
C PHE A 285 17.96 18.79 4.41
N VAL A 286 16.80 18.22 4.76
CA VAL A 286 16.60 17.49 6.01
C VAL A 286 16.24 16.03 5.71
N ARG A 287 16.97 15.09 6.32
CA ARG A 287 16.72 13.64 6.24
C ARG A 287 16.53 13.05 7.64
N PRO A 288 15.33 13.03 8.19
CA PRO A 288 15.12 12.49 9.54
C PRO A 288 15.19 10.95 9.61
N GLY A 289 15.32 10.27 8.46
CA GLY A 289 15.29 8.81 8.39
C GLY A 289 13.87 8.25 8.42
N LEU A 290 13.76 6.99 8.88
CA LEU A 290 12.46 6.33 9.03
C LEU A 290 11.76 6.85 10.29
N LEU A 291 10.59 7.42 10.12
CA LEU A 291 9.76 7.96 11.21
C LEU A 291 8.62 6.99 11.57
N PRO A 292 8.20 6.96 12.84
CA PRO A 292 6.92 6.38 13.23
C PRO A 292 5.75 7.00 12.46
N PRO A 293 4.63 6.28 12.26
CA PRO A 293 3.51 6.75 11.44
C PRO A 293 2.90 8.08 11.91
N ASP A 294 2.83 8.32 13.22
CA ASP A 294 2.34 9.54 13.84
C ASP A 294 3.28 10.72 13.62
N GLU A 295 4.59 10.52 13.74
CA GLU A 295 5.59 11.54 13.45
C GLU A 295 5.63 11.88 11.96
N ALA A 296 5.51 10.88 11.08
CA ALA A 296 5.40 11.10 9.64
C ALA A 296 4.14 11.90 9.29
N ALA A 297 3.00 11.59 9.92
CA ALA A 297 1.76 12.35 9.75
C ALA A 297 1.90 13.79 10.28
N ALA A 298 2.55 14.00 11.42
CA ALA A 298 2.84 15.32 11.96
C ALA A 298 3.74 16.14 11.02
N LEU A 299 4.75 15.50 10.41
CA LEU A 299 5.62 16.14 9.42
C LEU A 299 4.83 16.54 8.16
N GLU A 300 3.97 15.65 7.64
CA GLU A 300 3.07 15.98 6.52
C GLU A 300 2.10 17.12 6.87
N ASN A 301 1.60 17.17 8.10
CA ASN A 301 0.68 18.23 8.54
C ASN A 301 1.35 19.60 8.63
N ARG A 302 2.65 19.65 8.89
CA ARG A 302 3.43 20.90 8.94
C ARG A 302 3.92 21.38 7.58
N ALA A 303 3.92 20.54 6.56
CA ALA A 303 4.37 20.91 5.22
C ALA A 303 3.52 22.03 4.61
N ASP A 304 4.12 22.89 3.78
CA ASP A 304 3.40 23.76 2.86
C ASP A 304 3.10 23.05 1.56
N VAL A 305 4.02 22.20 1.13
CA VAL A 305 3.93 21.40 -0.11
C VAL A 305 4.29 19.95 0.18
N LEU A 306 3.44 19.03 -0.26
CA LEU A 306 3.72 17.60 -0.21
C LEU A 306 4.37 17.17 -1.52
N VAL A 307 5.53 16.52 -1.41
CA VAL A 307 6.27 16.00 -2.56
C VAL A 307 5.88 14.53 -2.78
N SER A 308 5.49 14.21 -4.01
CA SER A 308 5.14 12.86 -4.45
C SER A 308 6.10 12.42 -5.55
N LEU A 309 6.74 11.26 -5.35
CA LEU A 309 7.61 10.66 -6.35
C LEU A 309 6.83 9.61 -7.13
N GLY A 310 6.79 9.75 -8.46
CA GLY A 310 6.21 8.77 -9.36
C GLY A 310 6.96 7.43 -9.33
N ASN A 311 6.23 6.35 -9.54
CA ASN A 311 6.83 5.02 -9.73
C ASN A 311 7.21 4.82 -11.20
N THR A 312 8.20 3.95 -11.46
CA THR A 312 8.52 3.50 -12.83
C THR A 312 7.48 2.51 -13.35
N TYR A 313 6.64 1.96 -12.48
CA TYR A 313 5.59 1.00 -12.83
C TYR A 313 4.25 1.72 -12.99
N ASP A 314 3.58 1.44 -14.11
CA ASP A 314 2.30 2.04 -14.48
C ASP A 314 1.07 1.29 -13.93
N ASN A 315 1.26 0.10 -13.36
CA ASN A 315 0.21 -0.75 -12.82
C ASN A 315 0.11 -0.75 -11.29
N GLN A 316 0.88 0.11 -10.61
CA GLN A 316 0.83 0.26 -9.15
C GLN A 316 0.45 1.69 -8.76
N MET A 317 -0.66 1.81 -8.05
CA MET A 317 -1.15 3.09 -7.53
C MET A 317 -0.51 3.39 -6.17
N PRO A 318 0.23 4.49 -6.02
CA PRO A 318 0.67 4.95 -4.71
C PRO A 318 -0.52 5.43 -3.87
N SER A 319 -1.05 4.54 -3.01
CA SER A 319 -2.21 4.86 -2.15
C SER A 319 -1.99 6.08 -1.24
N LYS A 320 -0.73 6.42 -0.95
CA LYS A 320 -0.35 7.59 -0.16
C LYS A 320 -0.81 8.92 -0.77
N LEU A 321 -0.89 9.00 -2.10
CA LEU A 321 -1.37 10.20 -2.79
C LEU A 321 -2.77 10.63 -2.32
N PHE A 322 -3.66 9.66 -2.06
CA PHE A 322 -5.01 9.98 -1.57
C PHE A 322 -4.99 10.51 -0.14
N GLY A 323 -4.01 10.06 0.68
CA GLY A 323 -3.71 10.67 1.97
C GLY A 323 -3.23 12.11 1.84
N TYR A 324 -2.48 12.44 0.79
CA TYR A 324 -2.05 13.80 0.49
C TYR A 324 -3.24 14.69 0.07
N PHE A 325 -4.12 14.20 -0.81
CA PHE A 325 -5.34 14.92 -1.13
C PHE A 325 -6.20 15.23 0.09
N ALA A 326 -6.22 14.33 1.08
CA ALA A 326 -6.97 14.53 2.32
C ALA A 326 -6.46 15.70 3.17
N THR A 327 -5.19 16.09 3.02
CA THR A 327 -4.64 17.27 3.70
C THR A 327 -5.10 18.59 3.08
N GLY A 328 -5.55 18.57 1.83
CA GLY A 328 -5.86 19.77 1.06
C GLY A 328 -4.63 20.59 0.59
N LYS A 329 -3.41 20.18 0.95
CA LYS A 329 -2.18 20.92 0.66
C LYS A 329 -1.75 20.85 -0.80
N PRO A 330 -0.97 21.81 -1.30
CA PRO A 330 -0.29 21.74 -2.58
C PRO A 330 0.53 20.45 -2.72
N ILE A 331 0.50 19.85 -3.93
CA ILE A 331 1.21 18.60 -4.23
C ILE A 331 2.14 18.84 -5.42
N LEU A 332 3.44 18.70 -5.18
CA LEU A 332 4.46 18.58 -6.22
C LEU A 332 4.62 17.12 -6.58
N HIS A 333 4.19 16.73 -7.78
CA HIS A 333 4.39 15.36 -8.26
C HIS A 333 5.49 15.29 -9.31
N LEU A 334 6.46 14.42 -9.09
CA LEU A 334 7.61 14.21 -9.97
C LEU A 334 7.39 12.91 -10.75
N ALA A 335 6.74 13.02 -11.90
CA ALA A 335 6.36 11.89 -12.73
C ALA A 335 7.58 11.31 -13.47
N VAL A 336 7.69 9.99 -13.46
CA VAL A 336 8.71 9.24 -14.21
C VAL A 336 8.25 9.00 -15.65
N SER A 337 6.96 8.76 -15.84
CA SER A 337 6.33 8.37 -17.11
C SER A 337 5.06 9.19 -17.38
N GLU A 338 4.69 9.30 -18.65
CA GLU A 338 3.38 9.84 -19.06
C GLU A 338 2.22 8.87 -18.79
N ASN A 339 2.54 7.60 -18.51
CA ASN A 339 1.57 6.58 -18.12
C ASN A 339 1.47 6.42 -16.59
N ASP A 340 1.99 7.39 -15.81
CA ASP A 340 1.88 7.33 -14.36
C ASP A 340 0.39 7.29 -13.97
N PRO A 341 -0.05 6.25 -13.22
CA PRO A 341 -1.46 6.04 -12.89
C PRO A 341 -2.05 7.13 -11.98
N THR A 342 -1.21 7.99 -11.42
CA THR A 342 -1.65 9.11 -10.56
C THR A 342 -2.07 10.35 -11.35
N LEU A 343 -1.61 10.50 -12.60
CA LEU A 343 -1.85 11.70 -13.42
C LEU A 343 -3.33 12.07 -13.60
N PRO A 344 -4.25 11.14 -13.88
CA PRO A 344 -5.67 11.47 -14.00
C PRO A 344 -6.28 12.06 -12.71
N TYR A 345 -5.75 11.68 -11.56
CA TYR A 345 -6.18 12.23 -10.26
C TYR A 345 -5.56 13.58 -10.00
N LEU A 346 -4.26 13.74 -10.25
CA LEU A 346 -3.56 15.02 -10.11
C LEU A 346 -4.12 16.09 -11.04
N ALA A 347 -4.57 15.71 -12.23
CA ALA A 347 -5.20 16.65 -13.18
C ALA A 347 -6.51 17.25 -12.65
N ARG A 348 -7.20 16.56 -11.71
CA ARG A 348 -8.41 17.07 -11.04
C ARG A 348 -8.08 17.93 -9.80
N TYR A 349 -6.83 17.93 -9.32
CA TYR A 349 -6.45 18.59 -8.09
C TYR A 349 -5.92 20.00 -8.36
N PRO A 350 -6.62 21.08 -7.96
CA PRO A 350 -6.28 22.45 -8.35
C PRO A 350 -4.90 22.92 -7.85
N LEU A 351 -4.39 22.34 -6.76
CA LEU A 351 -3.12 22.70 -6.15
C LEU A 351 -2.00 21.69 -6.50
N ALA A 352 -2.09 20.99 -7.63
CA ALA A 352 -1.03 20.11 -8.10
C ALA A 352 -0.12 20.77 -9.13
N LEU A 353 1.18 20.52 -9.00
CA LEU A 353 2.17 20.70 -10.06
C LEU A 353 2.76 19.34 -10.42
N VAL A 354 2.69 19.00 -11.70
CA VAL A 354 3.37 17.81 -12.24
C VAL A 354 4.58 18.25 -13.05
N LEU A 355 5.75 17.70 -12.72
CA LEU A 355 6.99 17.83 -13.49
C LEU A 355 7.46 16.46 -13.93
N TYR A 356 7.87 16.32 -15.17
CA TYR A 356 8.28 15.03 -15.72
C TYR A 356 9.80 14.90 -15.72
N ARG A 357 10.30 13.74 -15.28
CA ARG A 357 11.74 13.43 -15.30
C ARG A 357 12.35 13.56 -16.70
N LYS A 358 11.59 13.23 -17.75
CA LYS A 358 12.03 13.36 -19.14
C LYS A 358 12.37 14.80 -19.58
N ASP A 359 11.71 15.80 -18.96
CA ASP A 359 11.95 17.21 -19.28
C ASP A 359 13.26 17.72 -18.66
N GLY A 360 13.86 16.95 -17.77
CA GLY A 360 15.13 17.24 -17.12
C GLY A 360 15.09 18.44 -16.18
N VAL A 361 16.25 18.76 -15.61
CA VAL A 361 16.48 19.95 -14.80
C VAL A 361 16.97 21.05 -15.73
N THR A 362 16.02 21.80 -16.27
CA THR A 362 16.29 22.94 -17.18
C THR A 362 15.93 24.27 -16.51
N PRO A 363 16.44 25.40 -16.99
CA PRO A 363 16.01 26.71 -16.48
C PRO A 363 14.49 26.89 -16.48
N GLY A 364 13.80 26.32 -17.48
CA GLY A 364 12.34 26.38 -17.59
C GLY A 364 11.61 25.56 -16.52
N THR A 365 12.06 24.31 -16.27
CA THR A 365 11.46 23.47 -15.22
C THR A 365 11.72 24.03 -13.83
N VAL A 366 12.91 24.59 -13.59
CA VAL A 366 13.28 25.22 -12.32
C VAL A 366 12.46 26.50 -12.09
N ALA A 367 12.35 27.37 -13.09
CA ALA A 367 11.54 28.60 -13.00
C ALA A 367 10.05 28.28 -12.77
N LYS A 368 9.52 27.25 -13.42
CA LYS A 368 8.15 26.76 -13.20
C LYS A 368 7.94 26.30 -11.76
N LEU A 369 8.88 25.49 -11.22
CA LEU A 369 8.83 25.05 -9.84
C LEU A 369 8.89 26.23 -8.88
N HIS A 370 9.88 27.11 -9.04
CA HIS A 370 10.05 28.30 -8.19
C HIS A 370 8.77 29.14 -8.14
N SER A 371 8.26 29.56 -9.31
CA SER A 371 7.06 30.40 -9.38
C SER A 371 5.85 29.71 -8.75
N TRP A 372 5.69 28.39 -8.96
CA TRP A 372 4.58 27.67 -8.40
C TRP A 372 4.67 27.54 -6.87
N LEU A 373 5.85 27.25 -6.30
CA LEU A 373 6.04 27.15 -4.85
C LEU A 373 5.61 28.43 -4.14
N HIS A 374 6.04 29.59 -4.63
CA HIS A 374 5.67 30.88 -4.03
C HIS A 374 4.19 31.24 -4.25
N ASN A 375 3.59 30.79 -5.35
CA ASN A 375 2.17 31.02 -5.62
C ASN A 375 1.24 30.19 -4.76
N VAL A 376 1.66 28.99 -4.32
CA VAL A 376 0.80 28.07 -3.54
C VAL A 376 1.08 28.11 -2.05
N GLN A 377 2.07 28.84 -1.59
CA GLN A 377 2.39 29.00 -0.18
C GLN A 377 1.16 29.46 0.60
N GLY A 378 0.84 28.79 1.71
CA GLY A 378 -0.32 29.09 2.54
C GLY A 378 -1.68 28.70 1.94
N HIS A 379 -1.73 28.12 0.74
CA HIS A 379 -2.98 27.66 0.15
C HIS A 379 -3.30 26.22 0.63
N ALA A 380 -4.57 25.98 0.90
CA ALA A 380 -5.08 24.65 1.15
C ALA A 380 -6.55 24.54 0.73
N LEU A 381 -6.95 23.37 0.26
CA LEU A 381 -8.36 23.06 -0.02
C LEU A 381 -9.04 22.52 1.24
N PRO A 382 -10.26 22.96 1.56
CA PRO A 382 -11.05 22.32 2.59
C PRO A 382 -11.28 20.82 2.28
N PHE A 383 -11.23 19.95 3.29
CA PHE A 383 -11.45 18.51 3.11
C PHE A 383 -12.76 18.20 2.35
N ALA A 384 -13.84 18.93 2.62
CA ALA A 384 -15.10 18.76 1.91
C ALA A 384 -14.99 18.98 0.40
N GLN A 385 -14.06 19.82 -0.05
CA GLN A 385 -13.79 20.02 -1.48
C GLN A 385 -13.00 18.86 -2.05
N THR A 386 -11.97 18.37 -1.37
CA THR A 386 -11.20 17.20 -1.81
C THR A 386 -12.05 15.94 -1.83
N ALA A 387 -12.94 15.74 -0.85
CA ALA A 387 -13.89 14.64 -0.82
C ALA A 387 -14.90 14.67 -1.99
N ARG A 388 -15.27 15.88 -2.47
CA ARG A 388 -16.10 16.02 -3.69
C ARG A 388 -15.34 15.73 -4.98
N LEU A 389 -14.03 16.04 -5.01
CA LEU A 389 -13.17 15.72 -6.15
C LEU A 389 -12.90 14.20 -6.28
N TYR A 390 -12.85 13.49 -5.14
CA TYR A 390 -12.46 12.08 -5.08
C TYR A 390 -13.42 11.26 -4.19
N PRO A 391 -14.74 11.27 -4.45
CA PRO A 391 -15.70 10.54 -3.61
C PRO A 391 -15.42 9.04 -3.59
N GLU A 392 -14.88 8.49 -4.68
CA GLU A 392 -14.52 7.08 -4.86
C GLU A 392 -13.43 6.57 -3.90
N PHE A 393 -12.74 7.46 -3.17
CA PHE A 393 -11.72 7.13 -2.17
C PHE A 393 -12.13 7.46 -0.74
N THR A 394 -13.34 7.95 -0.53
CA THR A 394 -13.90 8.11 0.81
C THR A 394 -14.30 6.72 1.35
N PRO A 395 -14.06 6.44 2.65
CA PRO A 395 -14.44 5.16 3.23
C PRO A 395 -15.91 4.81 3.05
N GLU A 396 -16.77 5.84 3.14
CA GLU A 396 -18.24 5.72 2.98
C GLU A 396 -18.60 5.22 1.59
N LYS A 397 -18.02 5.81 0.54
CA LYS A 397 -18.34 5.45 -0.83
C LYS A 397 -17.74 4.10 -1.21
N VAL A 398 -16.54 3.81 -0.75
CA VAL A 398 -15.91 2.50 -0.94
C VAL A 398 -16.75 1.38 -0.30
N ALA A 399 -17.29 1.61 0.90
CA ALA A 399 -18.17 0.63 1.54
C ALA A 399 -19.54 0.49 0.84
N GLU A 400 -20.11 1.60 0.38
CA GLU A 400 -21.34 1.59 -0.41
C GLU A 400 -21.18 0.76 -1.69
N GLU A 401 -20.11 1.00 -2.45
CA GLU A 401 -19.85 0.27 -3.68
C GLU A 401 -19.60 -1.24 -3.41
N PHE A 402 -18.89 -1.56 -2.33
CA PHE A 402 -18.67 -2.95 -1.92
C PHE A 402 -19.99 -3.67 -1.63
N LEU A 403 -20.89 -3.04 -0.88
CA LEU A 403 -22.17 -3.64 -0.46
C LEU A 403 -23.13 -3.91 -1.61
N LYS A 404 -23.00 -3.25 -2.75
CA LYS A 404 -23.84 -3.50 -3.94
C LYS A 404 -23.67 -4.91 -4.51
N TRP A 405 -22.55 -5.57 -4.20
CA TRP A 405 -22.19 -6.85 -4.78
C TRP A 405 -22.29 -8.03 -3.81
N LEU A 406 -22.47 -7.76 -2.52
CA LEU A 406 -22.74 -8.79 -1.52
C LEU A 406 -24.21 -9.24 -1.59
#